data_6775c21375e2c655576e9d5884168d88
#
_entry.id   6775c21375e2c655576e9d5884168d88
#
_cell.length_a   1.000
_cell.length_b   1.000
_cell.length_c   1.000
_cell.angle_alpha   90.00
_cell.angle_beta   90.00
_cell.angle_gamma   90.00
#
_symmetry.space_group_name_H-M   'P 1'
#
loop_
_entity.id
_entity.type
_entity.pdbx_description
1 polymer ?
#
loop_
_entity_poly.entity_id
_entity_poly.type
_entity_poly.pdbx_seq_one_letter_code
_entity_poly.pdbx_strand_id
1 'polypeptide(L)'
;MNKRPIVISTIYTQEESGAAFYRLNMPNAWMEDSSDLFEFRNFAGFDKIGDTNIVETDLFVITRVMDTKSIESVQEAAKALKQFGARVILDLDDYWVLNKDHVSYKHYKDNNLSRIIEENIRQADYITCSTDYLASRAGNFNPEVTVIKNVPYPNKFHQYVPIQKPAPYVRFGWFGGAQHIEDVALMEKSMKMLCNDKSLNGKYTVTLGGYNDNPSYNFYERIFSNRGNNKHYNRIPARSVYEYMYGYNDVDVTYAPVNKTEFNRSRSELKVVEAGWMGKALICSDMDYYKEHIKHGYNGFIVSKAEESGWYRYTKQLILDKDLREGMQKNLQEYVLKNFQFPEIFAKKANLYLRAYRENGMENRIQNLIDNGTISITEPGATTEPTEGSTEA
;
A
#
# COMPACT_ATOMS: atom_id res chain seq x y z
N MET A 1 -37.03 5.61 -3.86
CA MET A 1 -36.47 4.34 -4.34
C MET A 1 -35.11 4.18 -3.66
N ASN A 2 -34.96 3.21 -2.78
CA ASN A 2 -33.62 2.86 -2.26
C ASN A 2 -32.84 2.25 -3.43
N LYS A 3 -31.89 3.00 -3.98
CA LYS A 3 -30.97 2.44 -4.97
C LYS A 3 -30.13 1.39 -4.26
N ARG A 4 -29.99 0.18 -4.83
CA ARG A 4 -29.05 -0.82 -4.30
C ARG A 4 -27.63 -0.24 -4.26
N PRO A 5 -26.78 -0.70 -3.34
CA PRO A 5 -25.38 -0.29 -3.32
C PRO A 5 -24.64 -0.71 -4.60
N ILE A 6 -23.59 -0.01 -4.93
CA ILE A 6 -22.64 -0.37 -5.99
C ILE A 6 -21.79 -1.53 -5.45
N VAL A 7 -21.90 -2.71 -6.08
CA VAL A 7 -21.17 -3.92 -5.66
C VAL A 7 -19.77 -3.90 -6.27
N ILE A 8 -18.78 -3.87 -5.41
CA ILE A 8 -17.35 -3.84 -5.78
C ILE A 8 -16.68 -5.13 -5.30
N SER A 9 -16.27 -5.96 -6.26
CA SER A 9 -15.49 -7.16 -5.96
C SER A 9 -13.99 -6.84 -6.02
N THR A 10 -13.33 -6.92 -4.87
CA THR A 10 -11.87 -6.73 -4.76
C THR A 10 -11.15 -8.06 -4.79
N ILE A 11 -10.14 -8.17 -5.66
CA ILE A 11 -9.39 -9.40 -5.88
C ILE A 11 -7.94 -9.16 -5.51
N TYR A 12 -7.45 -9.93 -4.54
CA TYR A 12 -6.07 -9.83 -4.05
C TYR A 12 -5.21 -10.95 -4.62
N THR A 13 -3.99 -10.60 -5.02
CA THR A 13 -2.95 -11.61 -5.25
C THR A 13 -2.36 -12.13 -3.93
N GLN A 14 -2.41 -11.30 -2.87
CA GLN A 14 -2.00 -11.63 -1.51
C GLN A 14 -2.74 -10.72 -0.53
N GLU A 15 -3.67 -11.28 0.24
CA GLU A 15 -4.60 -10.54 1.11
C GLU A 15 -3.89 -9.76 2.23
N GLU A 16 -2.94 -10.38 2.92
CA GLU A 16 -2.19 -9.75 4.03
C GLU A 16 -0.91 -9.03 3.57
N SER A 17 -0.91 -8.48 2.35
CA SER A 17 0.20 -7.66 1.87
C SER A 17 0.03 -6.19 2.23
N GLY A 18 1.14 -5.46 2.37
CA GLY A 18 1.09 -4.00 2.53
C GLY A 18 0.41 -3.31 1.35
N ALA A 19 0.53 -3.87 0.14
CA ALA A 19 -0.17 -3.40 -1.04
C ALA A 19 -1.69 -3.52 -0.88
N ALA A 20 -2.22 -4.71 -0.60
CA ALA A 20 -3.65 -4.90 -0.37
C ALA A 20 -4.16 -3.98 0.75
N PHE A 21 -3.41 -3.87 1.84
CA PHE A 21 -3.78 -3.06 2.99
C PHE A 21 -3.95 -1.57 2.66
N TYR A 22 -2.92 -0.93 2.10
CA TYR A 22 -2.98 0.49 1.78
C TYR A 22 -3.79 0.81 0.53
N ARG A 23 -3.80 -0.11 -0.44
CA ARG A 23 -4.44 0.14 -1.73
C ARG A 23 -5.92 -0.18 -1.76
N LEU A 24 -6.36 -1.20 -1.01
CA LEU A 24 -7.74 -1.68 -1.04
C LEU A 24 -8.39 -1.64 0.35
N ASN A 25 -7.83 -2.32 1.36
CA ASN A 25 -8.53 -2.50 2.63
C ASN A 25 -8.82 -1.18 3.35
N MET A 26 -7.85 -0.27 3.45
CA MET A 26 -8.06 1.01 4.11
C MET A 26 -9.03 1.93 3.36
N PRO A 27 -8.90 2.17 2.04
CA PRO A 27 -9.88 2.98 1.32
C PRO A 27 -11.28 2.39 1.33
N ASN A 28 -11.41 1.05 1.20
CA ASN A 28 -12.70 0.38 1.21
C ASN A 28 -13.38 0.53 2.58
N ALA A 29 -12.65 0.27 3.67
CA ALA A 29 -13.16 0.46 5.03
C ALA A 29 -13.62 1.90 5.29
N TRP A 30 -12.90 2.91 4.78
CA TRP A 30 -13.33 4.29 4.88
C TRP A 30 -14.63 4.56 4.10
N MET A 31 -14.77 3.99 2.91
CA MET A 31 -15.99 4.15 2.11
C MET A 31 -17.20 3.48 2.78
N GLU A 32 -17.02 2.29 3.38
CA GLU A 32 -18.06 1.61 4.15
C GLU A 32 -18.45 2.38 5.42
N ASP A 33 -17.46 2.91 6.16
CA ASP A 33 -17.71 3.73 7.36
C ASP A 33 -18.40 5.08 7.02
N SER A 34 -18.25 5.55 5.77
CA SER A 34 -18.71 6.88 5.35
C SER A 34 -20.05 6.86 4.62
N SER A 35 -20.49 5.74 4.04
CA SER A 35 -21.69 5.68 3.17
C SER A 35 -22.15 4.26 2.86
N ASP A 36 -23.47 4.06 2.81
CA ASP A 36 -24.10 2.82 2.34
C ASP A 36 -24.13 2.70 0.80
N LEU A 37 -23.40 3.59 0.10
CA LEU A 37 -23.40 3.60 -1.38
C LEU A 37 -22.62 2.45 -1.99
N PHE A 38 -21.66 1.87 -1.26
CA PHE A 38 -20.79 0.81 -1.73
C PHE A 38 -20.96 -0.47 -0.89
N GLU A 39 -20.92 -1.61 -1.56
CA GLU A 39 -20.81 -2.95 -0.96
C GLU A 39 -19.52 -3.58 -1.46
N PHE A 40 -18.59 -3.94 -0.55
CA PHE A 40 -17.33 -4.56 -0.91
C PHE A 40 -17.33 -6.06 -0.64
N ARG A 41 -16.93 -6.82 -1.66
CA ARG A 41 -16.73 -8.29 -1.59
C ARG A 41 -15.27 -8.60 -1.86
N ASN A 42 -14.62 -9.29 -0.93
CA ASN A 42 -13.19 -9.54 -0.98
C ASN A 42 -12.88 -11.00 -1.36
N PHE A 43 -12.00 -11.20 -2.33
CA PHE A 43 -11.63 -12.52 -2.85
C PHE A 43 -10.11 -12.69 -2.87
N ALA A 44 -9.62 -13.77 -2.23
CA ALA A 44 -8.21 -14.14 -2.24
C ALA A 44 -7.85 -14.91 -3.53
N GLY A 45 -7.97 -14.25 -4.69
CA GLY A 45 -7.71 -14.81 -6.01
C GLY A 45 -8.96 -15.07 -6.85
N PHE A 46 -8.77 -15.25 -8.15
CA PHE A 46 -9.84 -15.45 -9.13
C PHE A 46 -10.58 -16.78 -8.94
N ASP A 47 -9.89 -17.81 -8.48
CA ASP A 47 -10.44 -19.14 -8.23
C ASP A 47 -11.49 -19.17 -7.10
N LYS A 48 -11.63 -18.09 -6.37
CA LYS A 48 -12.61 -17.91 -5.29
C LYS A 48 -13.88 -17.20 -5.73
N ILE A 49 -13.94 -16.71 -6.98
CA ILE A 49 -15.11 -16.00 -7.51
C ILE A 49 -16.01 -17.01 -8.20
N GLY A 50 -17.22 -17.23 -7.67
CA GLY A 50 -18.25 -18.01 -8.33
C GLY A 50 -19.03 -17.18 -9.36
N ASP A 51 -19.74 -17.87 -10.27
CA ASP A 51 -20.51 -17.24 -11.36
C ASP A 51 -21.53 -16.19 -10.85
N THR A 52 -22.20 -16.48 -9.75
CA THR A 52 -23.16 -15.54 -9.13
C THR A 52 -22.46 -14.23 -8.74
N ASN A 53 -21.26 -14.30 -8.17
CA ASN A 53 -20.50 -13.10 -7.80
C ASN A 53 -20.10 -12.28 -9.03
N ILE A 54 -19.77 -12.95 -10.15
CA ILE A 54 -19.43 -12.26 -11.41
C ILE A 54 -20.65 -11.49 -11.93
N VAL A 55 -21.81 -12.12 -11.93
CA VAL A 55 -23.08 -11.52 -12.39
C VAL A 55 -23.48 -10.30 -11.54
N GLU A 56 -23.35 -10.39 -10.23
CA GLU A 56 -23.78 -9.34 -9.30
C GLU A 56 -22.79 -8.16 -9.20
N THR A 57 -21.53 -8.36 -9.59
CA THR A 57 -20.48 -7.34 -9.46
C THR A 57 -20.63 -6.21 -10.47
N ASP A 58 -20.57 -4.98 -10.00
CA ASP A 58 -20.56 -3.78 -10.83
C ASP A 58 -19.15 -3.36 -11.24
N LEU A 59 -18.21 -3.43 -10.29
CA LEU A 59 -16.81 -3.08 -10.51
C LEU A 59 -15.90 -4.18 -9.94
N PHE A 60 -14.95 -4.64 -10.73
CA PHE A 60 -13.83 -5.45 -10.25
C PHE A 60 -12.63 -4.56 -9.97
N VAL A 61 -12.09 -4.60 -8.77
CA VAL A 61 -10.84 -3.91 -8.40
C VAL A 61 -9.78 -4.95 -8.08
N ILE A 62 -8.74 -5.01 -8.89
CA ILE A 62 -7.82 -6.13 -8.92
C ILE A 62 -6.40 -5.64 -8.65
N THR A 63 -5.70 -6.26 -7.70
CA THR A 63 -4.29 -5.94 -7.46
C THR A 63 -3.42 -6.51 -8.57
N ARG A 64 -2.72 -5.64 -9.27
CA ARG A 64 -1.62 -5.88 -10.21
C ARG A 64 -1.98 -6.67 -11.48
N VAL A 65 -2.69 -7.81 -11.38
CA VAL A 65 -2.92 -8.70 -12.52
C VAL A 65 -4.25 -9.44 -12.45
N MET A 66 -4.93 -9.60 -13.59
CA MET A 66 -6.07 -10.50 -13.77
C MET A 66 -5.60 -11.95 -13.98
N ASP A 67 -4.55 -12.13 -14.80
CA ASP A 67 -3.91 -13.42 -15.05
C ASP A 67 -2.41 -13.22 -15.32
N THR A 68 -1.61 -14.28 -15.15
CA THR A 68 -0.15 -14.29 -15.31
C THR A 68 0.35 -15.39 -16.24
N LYS A 69 -0.52 -16.20 -16.85
CA LYS A 69 -0.12 -17.37 -17.65
C LYS A 69 0.34 -16.98 -19.03
N SER A 70 -0.46 -16.19 -19.75
CA SER A 70 -0.15 -15.72 -21.10
C SER A 70 -0.93 -14.44 -21.43
N ILE A 71 -0.62 -13.83 -22.58
CA ILE A 71 -1.39 -12.69 -23.13
C ILE A 71 -2.83 -13.10 -23.41
N GLU A 72 -3.03 -14.27 -24.01
CA GLU A 72 -4.34 -14.81 -24.36
C GLU A 72 -5.19 -15.07 -23.11
N SER A 73 -4.60 -15.64 -22.07
CA SER A 73 -5.32 -15.87 -20.80
C SER A 73 -5.74 -14.58 -20.11
N VAL A 74 -4.95 -13.49 -20.23
CA VAL A 74 -5.34 -12.16 -19.74
C VAL A 74 -6.56 -11.63 -20.50
N GLN A 75 -6.58 -11.77 -21.81
CA GLN A 75 -7.69 -11.33 -22.67
C GLN A 75 -8.96 -12.12 -22.36
N GLU A 76 -8.85 -13.44 -22.17
CA GLU A 76 -9.97 -14.30 -21.75
C GLU A 76 -10.49 -13.92 -20.36
N ALA A 77 -9.61 -13.71 -19.39
CA ALA A 77 -9.99 -13.26 -18.05
C ALA A 77 -10.71 -11.90 -18.08
N ALA A 78 -10.19 -10.93 -18.81
CA ALA A 78 -10.82 -9.62 -18.99
C ALA A 78 -12.21 -9.74 -19.63
N LYS A 79 -12.34 -10.58 -20.67
CA LYS A 79 -13.63 -10.85 -21.32
C LYS A 79 -14.63 -11.48 -20.37
N ALA A 80 -14.20 -12.48 -19.58
CA ALA A 80 -15.05 -13.15 -18.60
C ALA A 80 -15.57 -12.19 -17.52
N LEU A 81 -14.72 -11.31 -16.99
CA LEU A 81 -15.11 -10.32 -15.99
C LEU A 81 -16.09 -9.27 -16.55
N LYS A 82 -15.94 -8.90 -17.83
CA LYS A 82 -16.73 -7.86 -18.47
C LYS A 82 -17.99 -8.37 -19.17
N GLN A 83 -18.18 -9.70 -19.27
CA GLN A 83 -19.28 -10.28 -20.05
C GLN A 83 -20.67 -9.86 -19.58
N PHE A 84 -20.83 -9.52 -18.30
CA PHE A 84 -22.07 -9.02 -17.72
C PHE A 84 -22.06 -7.49 -17.50
N GLY A 85 -21.17 -6.78 -18.18
CA GLY A 85 -21.11 -5.32 -18.17
C GLY A 85 -20.36 -4.72 -16.99
N ALA A 86 -19.69 -5.49 -16.14
CA ALA A 86 -18.83 -4.94 -15.08
C ALA A 86 -17.61 -4.20 -15.67
N ARG A 87 -17.09 -3.21 -14.95
CA ARG A 87 -15.82 -2.55 -15.27
C ARG A 87 -14.68 -3.12 -14.45
N VAL A 88 -13.50 -3.14 -15.03
CA VAL A 88 -12.27 -3.63 -14.41
C VAL A 88 -11.34 -2.47 -14.12
N ILE A 89 -10.98 -2.31 -12.86
CA ILE A 89 -10.00 -1.36 -12.35
C ILE A 89 -8.78 -2.15 -11.88
N LEU A 90 -7.61 -1.90 -12.47
CA LEU A 90 -6.36 -2.53 -12.05
C LEU A 90 -5.60 -1.59 -11.13
N ASP A 91 -5.23 -2.06 -9.94
CA ASP A 91 -4.47 -1.27 -8.95
C ASP A 91 -2.99 -1.68 -8.99
N LEU A 92 -2.11 -0.70 -9.26
CA LEU A 92 -0.67 -0.88 -9.39
C LEU A 92 0.07 -0.13 -8.26
N ASP A 93 0.91 -0.84 -7.53
CA ASP A 93 1.73 -0.30 -6.43
C ASP A 93 3.24 -0.37 -6.71
N ASP A 94 3.67 -1.30 -7.57
CA ASP A 94 5.05 -1.52 -7.95
C ASP A 94 5.24 -1.52 -9.48
N TYR A 95 6.44 -1.16 -9.93
CA TYR A 95 6.82 -1.25 -11.33
C TYR A 95 7.04 -2.72 -11.77
N TRP A 96 6.58 -3.07 -12.95
CA TRP A 96 6.59 -4.44 -13.48
C TRP A 96 7.82 -4.78 -14.31
N VAL A 97 8.72 -3.82 -14.52
CA VAL A 97 10.02 -4.08 -15.17
C VAL A 97 11.09 -4.07 -14.10
N LEU A 98 11.69 -5.24 -13.86
CA LEU A 98 12.66 -5.43 -12.79
C LEU A 98 14.09 -5.27 -13.33
N ASN A 99 14.96 -4.66 -12.54
CA ASN A 99 16.39 -4.64 -12.78
C ASN A 99 17.04 -6.01 -12.49
N LYS A 100 18.20 -6.27 -13.10
CA LYS A 100 18.88 -7.59 -13.03
C LYS A 100 19.20 -8.07 -11.61
N ASP A 101 19.42 -7.13 -10.69
CA ASP A 101 19.78 -7.42 -9.29
C ASP A 101 18.55 -7.71 -8.40
N HIS A 102 17.33 -7.53 -8.93
CA HIS A 102 16.12 -7.82 -8.19
C HIS A 102 15.93 -9.33 -8.00
N VAL A 103 15.54 -9.76 -6.79
CA VAL A 103 15.40 -11.18 -6.43
C VAL A 103 14.45 -11.95 -7.36
N SER A 104 13.42 -11.30 -7.87
CA SER A 104 12.44 -11.90 -8.79
C SER A 104 12.79 -11.72 -10.27
N TYR A 105 13.92 -11.09 -10.63
CA TYR A 105 14.26 -10.78 -12.03
C TYR A 105 14.23 -12.01 -12.94
N LYS A 106 14.87 -13.10 -12.48
CA LYS A 106 14.92 -14.35 -13.26
C LYS A 106 13.52 -14.90 -13.51
N HIS A 107 12.68 -14.95 -12.51
CA HIS A 107 11.29 -15.41 -12.62
C HIS A 107 10.49 -14.54 -13.61
N TYR A 108 10.61 -13.21 -13.53
CA TYR A 108 9.93 -12.29 -14.46
C TYR A 108 10.39 -12.47 -15.89
N LYS A 109 11.70 -12.63 -16.10
CA LYS A 109 12.29 -12.82 -17.43
C LYS A 109 11.88 -14.16 -18.04
N ASP A 110 12.01 -15.27 -17.28
CA ASP A 110 11.77 -16.62 -17.76
C ASP A 110 10.27 -16.84 -18.12
N ASN A 111 9.37 -16.15 -17.45
CA ASN A 111 7.91 -16.24 -17.65
C ASN A 111 7.34 -15.03 -18.43
N ASN A 112 8.16 -14.16 -18.96
CA ASN A 112 7.74 -12.97 -19.72
C ASN A 112 6.72 -12.07 -18.98
N LEU A 113 6.80 -12.02 -17.63
CA LEU A 113 5.76 -11.40 -16.78
C LEU A 113 5.59 -9.90 -17.04
N SER A 114 6.67 -9.18 -17.38
CA SER A 114 6.55 -7.75 -17.69
C SER A 114 5.56 -7.47 -18.83
N ARG A 115 5.62 -8.25 -19.93
CA ARG A 115 4.69 -8.10 -21.06
C ARG A 115 3.26 -8.56 -20.70
N ILE A 116 3.15 -9.60 -19.90
CA ILE A 116 1.84 -10.07 -19.44
C ILE A 116 1.17 -9.01 -18.55
N ILE A 117 1.94 -8.34 -17.69
CA ILE A 117 1.41 -7.24 -16.86
C ILE A 117 1.02 -6.04 -17.74
N GLU A 118 1.81 -5.71 -18.77
CA GLU A 118 1.45 -4.67 -19.75
C GLU A 118 0.12 -4.98 -20.46
N GLU A 119 -0.14 -6.26 -20.78
CA GLU A 119 -1.42 -6.66 -21.34
C GLU A 119 -2.57 -6.53 -20.32
N ASN A 120 -2.35 -6.90 -19.04
CA ASN A 120 -3.32 -6.63 -17.97
C ASN A 120 -3.69 -5.14 -17.91
N ILE A 121 -2.70 -4.24 -18.02
CA ILE A 121 -2.92 -2.79 -18.03
C ILE A 121 -3.76 -2.36 -19.24
N ARG A 122 -3.50 -2.91 -20.43
CA ARG A 122 -4.29 -2.60 -21.65
C ARG A 122 -5.73 -3.08 -21.55
N GLN A 123 -5.94 -4.23 -20.94
CA GLN A 123 -7.25 -4.85 -20.85
C GLN A 123 -8.14 -4.27 -19.74
N ALA A 124 -7.58 -3.57 -18.76
CA ALA A 124 -8.36 -2.88 -17.73
C ALA A 124 -9.10 -1.65 -18.30
N ASP A 125 -10.25 -1.30 -17.73
CA ASP A 125 -10.96 -0.07 -18.11
C ASP A 125 -10.33 1.15 -17.45
N TYR A 126 -9.83 1.00 -16.22
CA TYR A 126 -9.16 2.05 -15.46
C TYR A 126 -7.96 1.49 -14.70
N ILE A 127 -6.99 2.35 -14.47
CA ILE A 127 -5.80 2.04 -13.67
C ILE A 127 -5.73 2.96 -12.47
N THR A 128 -5.43 2.42 -11.29
CA THR A 128 -5.00 3.22 -10.15
C THR A 128 -3.53 2.93 -9.84
N CYS A 129 -2.76 3.99 -9.58
CA CYS A 129 -1.33 3.91 -9.24
C CYS A 129 -1.04 4.60 -7.92
N SER A 130 0.02 4.16 -7.22
CA SER A 130 0.46 4.79 -5.98
C SER A 130 1.24 6.09 -6.19
N THR A 131 1.86 6.29 -7.35
CA THR A 131 2.72 7.46 -7.65
C THR A 131 2.54 7.98 -9.07
N ASP A 132 2.87 9.26 -9.29
CA ASP A 132 2.85 9.89 -10.62
C ASP A 132 3.86 9.23 -11.56
N TYR A 133 5.03 8.80 -11.03
CA TYR A 133 6.01 8.08 -11.84
C TYR A 133 5.44 6.76 -12.38
N LEU A 134 4.81 5.96 -11.52
CA LEU A 134 4.18 4.70 -11.93
C LEU A 134 3.02 4.94 -12.92
N ALA A 135 2.22 5.99 -12.66
CA ALA A 135 1.15 6.41 -13.55
C ALA A 135 1.66 6.80 -14.94
N SER A 136 2.78 7.52 -15.04
CA SER A 136 3.40 7.86 -16.33
C SER A 136 3.83 6.63 -17.13
N ARG A 137 4.22 5.54 -16.43
CA ARG A 137 4.58 4.27 -17.07
C ARG A 137 3.35 3.48 -17.53
N ALA A 138 2.33 3.42 -16.68
CA ALA A 138 1.05 2.77 -17.01
C ALA A 138 0.32 3.50 -18.14
N GLY A 139 0.43 4.82 -18.21
CA GLY A 139 -0.17 5.68 -19.25
C GLY A 139 0.30 5.36 -20.68
N ASN A 140 1.42 4.68 -20.85
CA ASN A 140 1.86 4.18 -22.18
C ASN A 140 0.98 3.02 -22.69
N PHE A 141 0.20 2.38 -21.83
CA PHE A 141 -0.60 1.20 -22.16
C PHE A 141 -2.10 1.43 -21.95
N ASN A 142 -2.46 2.38 -21.08
CA ASN A 142 -3.84 2.73 -20.80
C ASN A 142 -3.93 4.22 -20.44
N PRO A 143 -4.76 5.04 -21.14
CA PRO A 143 -4.87 6.47 -20.85
C PRO A 143 -5.67 6.78 -19.57
N GLU A 144 -6.48 5.85 -19.09
CA GLU A 144 -7.37 6.03 -17.94
C GLU A 144 -6.66 5.74 -16.61
N VAL A 145 -5.62 6.52 -16.29
CA VAL A 145 -4.80 6.33 -15.08
C VAL A 145 -5.10 7.39 -14.03
N THR A 146 -5.30 6.96 -12.79
CA THR A 146 -5.54 7.84 -11.64
C THR A 146 -4.53 7.54 -10.52
N VAL A 147 -3.85 8.57 -10.02
CA VAL A 147 -2.93 8.44 -8.86
C VAL A 147 -3.73 8.54 -7.57
N ILE A 148 -3.63 7.50 -6.75
CA ILE A 148 -4.18 7.41 -5.39
C ILE A 148 -3.03 7.13 -4.44
N LYS A 149 -2.64 8.11 -3.64
CA LYS A 149 -1.52 7.99 -2.69
C LYS A 149 -1.83 7.03 -1.56
N ASN A 150 -0.77 6.41 -1.00
CA ASN A 150 -0.90 5.58 0.18
C ASN A 150 -0.97 6.45 1.43
N VAL A 151 -1.97 6.21 2.28
CA VAL A 151 -2.14 6.92 3.55
C VAL A 151 -2.78 5.99 4.58
N PRO A 152 -2.37 6.06 5.87
CA PRO A 152 -3.05 5.31 6.92
C PRO A 152 -4.46 5.87 7.16
N TYR A 153 -5.39 4.98 7.52
CA TYR A 153 -6.72 5.33 7.97
C TYR A 153 -6.93 4.84 9.40
N PRO A 154 -6.89 5.73 10.40
CA PRO A 154 -7.21 5.36 11.76
C PRO A 154 -8.73 5.13 11.88
N ASN A 155 -9.11 3.90 12.11
CA ASN A 155 -10.49 3.49 12.35
C ASN A 155 -10.58 2.71 13.67
N LYS A 156 -11.75 2.14 13.98
CA LYS A 156 -11.96 1.33 15.17
C LYS A 156 -11.01 0.13 15.32
N PHE A 157 -10.41 -0.34 14.22
CA PHE A 157 -9.47 -1.46 14.20
C PHE A 157 -8.00 -1.01 14.23
N HIS A 158 -7.71 0.21 13.73
CA HIS A 158 -6.34 0.69 13.47
C HIS A 158 -6.18 2.15 13.92
N GLN A 159 -6.00 2.37 15.21
CA GLN A 159 -5.93 3.74 15.74
C GLN A 159 -4.54 4.38 15.62
N TYR A 160 -3.50 3.69 15.27
CA TYR A 160 -2.11 4.20 15.08
C TYR A 160 -1.77 5.44 15.91
N VAL A 161 -2.01 5.38 17.22
CA VAL A 161 -1.75 6.50 18.10
C VAL A 161 -0.26 6.55 18.42
N PRO A 162 0.42 7.68 18.15
CA PRO A 162 1.80 7.86 18.58
C PRO A 162 1.92 7.82 20.09
N ILE A 163 2.72 6.89 20.62
CA ILE A 163 3.00 6.79 22.05
C ILE A 163 4.44 7.23 22.27
N GLN A 164 4.62 8.26 23.08
CA GLN A 164 5.94 8.70 23.53
C GLN A 164 6.37 7.82 24.71
N LYS A 165 7.43 7.01 24.49
CA LYS A 165 8.05 6.20 25.54
C LYS A 165 9.39 6.84 25.92
N PRO A 166 9.52 7.52 27.06
CA PRO A 166 10.79 8.10 27.48
C PRO A 166 11.88 7.03 27.57
N ALA A 167 13.08 7.35 27.08
CA ALA A 167 14.26 6.51 27.21
C ALA A 167 15.50 7.40 27.46
N PRO A 168 16.52 6.90 28.21
CA PRO A 168 17.75 7.64 28.43
C PRO A 168 18.67 7.68 27.22
N TYR A 169 18.28 7.09 26.12
CA TYR A 169 18.99 6.97 24.86
C TYR A 169 18.04 7.18 23.68
N VAL A 170 18.60 7.47 22.51
CA VAL A 170 17.84 7.63 21.26
C VAL A 170 17.66 6.30 20.56
N ARG A 171 16.44 5.99 20.15
CA ARG A 171 16.07 4.73 19.51
C ARG A 171 15.93 4.93 18.01
N PHE A 172 16.76 4.23 17.25
CA PHE A 172 16.70 4.21 15.79
C PHE A 172 16.08 2.89 15.32
N GLY A 173 15.34 2.90 14.22
CA GLY A 173 14.77 1.69 13.66
C GLY A 173 14.65 1.70 12.16
N TRP A 174 14.70 0.52 11.57
CA TRP A 174 14.30 0.27 10.20
C TRP A 174 13.17 -0.76 10.19
N PHE A 175 12.14 -0.50 9.40
CA PHE A 175 10.98 -1.36 9.25
C PHE A 175 10.77 -1.65 7.76
N GLY A 176 10.76 -2.91 7.36
CA GLY A 176 10.58 -3.28 5.96
C GLY A 176 10.44 -4.79 5.76
N GLY A 177 10.04 -5.17 4.56
CA GLY A 177 9.89 -6.57 4.14
C GLY A 177 11.23 -7.20 3.70
N ALA A 178 11.14 -8.45 3.23
CA ALA A 178 12.30 -9.26 2.85
C ALA A 178 13.00 -8.82 1.55
N GLN A 179 12.46 -7.86 0.80
CA GLN A 179 12.92 -7.50 -0.55
C GLN A 179 13.85 -6.26 -0.58
N HIS A 180 14.55 -5.95 0.53
CA HIS A 180 15.33 -4.73 0.70
C HIS A 180 16.84 -4.97 0.89
N ILE A 181 17.37 -6.09 0.40
CA ILE A 181 18.81 -6.46 0.61
C ILE A 181 19.73 -5.34 0.12
N GLU A 182 19.55 -4.89 -1.13
CA GLU A 182 20.39 -3.85 -1.73
C GLU A 182 20.15 -2.46 -1.09
N ASP A 183 18.96 -2.22 -0.57
CA ASP A 183 18.61 -0.99 0.12
C ASP A 183 19.32 -0.92 1.49
N VAL A 184 19.23 -1.98 2.28
CA VAL A 184 19.85 -2.05 3.61
C VAL A 184 21.38 -2.10 3.52
N ALA A 185 21.95 -2.69 2.45
CA ALA A 185 23.39 -2.71 2.21
C ALA A 185 24.03 -1.30 2.20
N LEU A 186 23.28 -0.27 1.81
CA LEU A 186 23.73 1.13 1.85
C LEU A 186 24.15 1.60 3.27
N MET A 187 23.67 0.93 4.30
CA MET A 187 23.93 1.30 5.69
C MET A 187 25.15 0.59 6.31
N GLU A 188 25.73 -0.45 5.67
CA GLU A 188 26.74 -1.31 6.30
C GLU A 188 27.94 -0.53 6.85
N LYS A 189 28.54 0.35 6.04
CA LYS A 189 29.70 1.17 6.46
C LYS A 189 29.35 2.08 7.64
N SER A 190 28.18 2.71 7.57
CA SER A 190 27.72 3.65 8.60
C SER A 190 27.36 2.96 9.91
N MET A 191 26.76 1.78 9.87
CA MET A 191 26.49 0.98 11.08
C MET A 191 27.79 0.53 11.76
N LYS A 192 28.82 0.17 10.98
CA LYS A 192 30.15 -0.11 11.53
C LYS A 192 30.79 1.12 12.19
N MET A 193 30.69 2.30 11.55
CA MET A 193 31.20 3.55 12.13
C MET A 193 30.46 3.90 13.43
N LEU A 194 29.14 3.77 13.45
CA LEU A 194 28.29 4.04 14.62
C LEU A 194 28.67 3.14 15.81
N CYS A 195 28.86 1.84 15.56
CA CYS A 195 29.24 0.87 16.56
C CYS A 195 30.65 1.14 17.14
N ASN A 196 31.59 1.64 16.33
CA ASN A 196 32.97 1.93 16.72
C ASN A 196 33.14 3.28 17.42
N ASP A 197 32.16 4.17 17.38
CA ASP A 197 32.23 5.48 18.02
C ASP A 197 31.98 5.38 19.53
N LYS A 198 33.07 5.28 20.30
CA LYS A 198 33.02 5.18 21.76
C LYS A 198 32.31 6.36 22.44
N SER A 199 32.28 7.53 21.80
CA SER A 199 31.59 8.72 22.34
C SER A 199 30.07 8.58 22.40
N LEU A 200 29.53 7.60 21.68
CA LEU A 200 28.11 7.30 21.59
C LEU A 200 27.67 6.10 22.44
N ASN A 201 28.59 5.50 23.19
CA ASN A 201 28.28 4.34 24.04
C ASN A 201 27.11 4.65 25.01
N GLY A 202 26.09 3.80 25.04
CA GLY A 202 24.92 3.94 25.89
C GLY A 202 23.93 5.05 25.50
N LYS A 203 24.19 5.78 24.40
CA LYS A 203 23.36 6.91 23.98
C LYS A 203 22.34 6.57 22.90
N TYR A 204 22.39 5.37 22.33
CA TYR A 204 21.50 4.95 21.26
C TYR A 204 21.17 3.46 21.28
N THR A 205 20.10 3.09 20.60
CA THR A 205 19.82 1.71 20.17
C THR A 205 19.45 1.68 18.70
N VAL A 206 19.69 0.54 18.04
CA VAL A 206 19.27 0.30 16.64
C VAL A 206 18.39 -0.94 16.61
N THR A 207 17.22 -0.79 16.02
CA THR A 207 16.19 -1.83 15.97
C THR A 207 15.92 -2.27 14.52
N LEU A 208 15.97 -3.58 14.29
CA LEU A 208 15.47 -4.23 13.09
C LEU A 208 14.00 -4.63 13.32
N GLY A 209 13.07 -3.95 12.67
CA GLY A 209 11.64 -4.23 12.75
C GLY A 209 11.15 -5.13 11.62
N GLY A 210 10.16 -5.98 11.93
CA GLY A 210 9.58 -6.92 10.97
C GLY A 210 10.36 -8.23 10.85
N TYR A 211 11.22 -8.54 11.82
CA TYR A 211 12.06 -9.74 11.82
C TYR A 211 11.21 -11.02 11.73
N ASN A 212 11.58 -11.90 10.80
CA ASN A 212 11.00 -13.24 10.65
C ASN A 212 12.05 -14.21 10.07
N ASP A 213 11.65 -15.45 9.80
CA ASP A 213 12.56 -16.53 9.36
C ASP A 213 13.01 -16.43 7.89
N ASN A 214 12.59 -15.38 7.13
CA ASN A 214 13.08 -15.20 5.77
C ASN A 214 14.59 -14.90 5.78
N PRO A 215 15.41 -15.57 4.95
CA PRO A 215 16.87 -15.42 4.92
C PRO A 215 17.38 -13.99 4.74
N SER A 216 16.61 -13.10 4.12
CA SER A 216 16.97 -11.70 3.98
C SER A 216 17.15 -11.00 5.32
N TYR A 217 16.43 -11.41 6.36
CA TYR A 217 16.56 -10.81 7.69
C TYR A 217 17.87 -11.19 8.38
N ASN A 218 18.48 -12.32 8.06
CA ASN A 218 19.84 -12.66 8.52
C ASN A 218 20.85 -11.66 7.95
N PHE A 219 20.66 -11.22 6.68
CA PHE A 219 21.52 -10.20 6.08
C PHE A 219 21.30 -8.84 6.75
N TYR A 220 20.06 -8.44 7.02
CA TYR A 220 19.76 -7.17 7.71
C TYR A 220 20.33 -7.17 9.14
N GLU A 221 20.12 -8.26 9.87
CA GLU A 221 20.67 -8.40 11.22
C GLU A 221 22.20 -8.28 11.22
N ARG A 222 22.89 -8.90 10.27
CA ARG A 222 24.34 -8.77 10.12
C ARG A 222 24.78 -7.31 10.00
N ILE A 223 24.02 -6.48 9.30
CA ILE A 223 24.32 -5.04 9.12
C ILE A 223 24.01 -4.26 10.39
N PHE A 224 22.79 -4.33 10.89
CA PHE A 224 22.32 -3.52 12.03
C PHE A 224 22.99 -3.93 13.35
N SER A 225 23.27 -5.21 13.54
CA SER A 225 24.05 -5.71 14.68
C SER A 225 25.57 -5.54 14.50
N ASN A 226 26.03 -5.06 13.35
CA ASN A 226 27.45 -5.04 12.98
C ASN A 226 28.11 -6.41 13.26
N ARG A 227 27.52 -7.47 12.70
CA ARG A 227 27.97 -8.86 12.87
C ARG A 227 28.05 -9.30 14.36
N GLY A 228 27.08 -8.85 15.16
CA GLY A 228 26.98 -9.14 16.59
C GLY A 228 27.84 -8.24 17.49
N ASN A 229 28.61 -7.29 16.95
CA ASN A 229 29.45 -6.38 17.74
C ASN A 229 28.69 -5.18 18.31
N ASN A 230 27.48 -4.88 17.80
CA ASN A 230 26.66 -3.79 18.30
C ASN A 230 25.84 -4.24 19.53
N LYS A 231 26.32 -3.92 20.74
CA LYS A 231 25.61 -4.21 21.99
C LYS A 231 24.30 -3.44 22.17
N HIS A 232 24.05 -2.46 21.32
CA HIS A 232 22.85 -1.62 21.30
C HIS A 232 21.86 -2.02 20.21
N TYR A 233 21.97 -3.24 19.67
CA TYR A 233 21.08 -3.79 18.66
C TYR A 233 19.88 -4.49 19.32
N ASN A 234 18.69 -4.25 18.75
CA ASN A 234 17.44 -4.93 19.10
C ASN A 234 16.72 -5.39 17.84
N ARG A 235 15.78 -6.31 17.99
CA ARG A 235 14.85 -6.71 16.93
C ARG A 235 13.42 -6.76 17.43
N ILE A 236 12.49 -6.40 16.56
CA ILE A 236 11.04 -6.51 16.76
C ILE A 236 10.52 -7.54 15.78
N PRO A 237 9.81 -8.59 16.22
CA PRO A 237 9.20 -9.57 15.33
C PRO A 237 8.26 -8.94 14.32
N ALA A 238 8.06 -9.64 13.19
CA ALA A 238 7.03 -9.30 12.22
C ALA A 238 5.66 -9.27 12.90
N ARG A 239 4.86 -8.30 12.51
CA ARG A 239 3.46 -8.16 12.92
C ARG A 239 2.59 -8.21 11.67
N SER A 240 1.30 -8.43 11.86
CA SER A 240 0.33 -8.32 10.78
C SER A 240 0.37 -6.90 10.16
N VAL A 241 -0.13 -6.76 8.95
CA VAL A 241 -0.26 -5.45 8.28
C VAL A 241 -1.11 -4.47 9.09
N TYR A 242 -1.97 -4.98 9.96
CA TYR A 242 -2.82 -4.19 10.86
C TYR A 242 -2.09 -3.64 12.09
N GLU A 243 -0.94 -4.19 12.45
CA GLU A 243 -0.25 -3.89 13.70
C GLU A 243 1.18 -3.38 13.53
N TYR A 244 1.79 -3.53 12.35
CA TYR A 244 3.23 -3.25 12.17
C TYR A 244 3.61 -1.80 12.49
N MET A 245 2.71 -0.83 12.25
CA MET A 245 2.96 0.58 12.59
C MET A 245 3.13 0.83 14.09
N TYR A 246 2.58 -0.01 14.98
CA TYR A 246 2.84 0.11 16.41
C TYR A 246 4.32 -0.12 16.78
N GLY A 247 5.09 -0.78 15.92
CA GLY A 247 6.54 -0.88 16.06
C GLY A 247 7.26 0.48 16.05
N TYR A 248 6.68 1.48 15.38
CA TYR A 248 7.21 2.84 15.40
C TYR A 248 7.17 3.49 16.80
N ASN A 249 6.32 3.03 17.71
CA ASN A 249 6.32 3.51 19.09
C ASN A 249 7.58 3.13 19.89
N ASP A 250 8.33 2.15 19.41
CA ASP A 250 9.56 1.68 20.04
C ASP A 250 10.82 2.37 19.50
N VAL A 251 10.68 3.36 18.61
CA VAL A 251 11.77 4.15 18.03
C VAL A 251 11.47 5.64 18.08
N ASP A 252 12.53 6.47 17.98
CA ASP A 252 12.46 7.94 17.92
C ASP A 252 12.79 8.45 16.51
N VAL A 253 13.62 7.70 15.78
CA VAL A 253 14.10 8.00 14.43
C VAL A 253 13.98 6.76 13.57
N THR A 254 13.51 6.92 12.34
CA THR A 254 13.43 5.81 11.37
C THR A 254 14.42 5.99 10.23
N TYR A 255 14.87 4.86 9.69
CA TYR A 255 15.67 4.82 8.48
C TYR A 255 14.83 4.38 7.29
N ALA A 256 15.03 5.02 6.15
CA ALA A 256 14.47 4.63 4.86
C ALA A 256 15.56 4.57 3.77
N PRO A 257 16.49 3.60 3.87
CA PRO A 257 17.47 3.37 2.82
C PRO A 257 16.78 2.80 1.60
N VAL A 258 17.06 3.37 0.43
CA VAL A 258 16.56 2.92 -0.87
C VAL A 258 17.64 3.10 -1.91
N ASN A 259 17.98 2.04 -2.64
CA ASN A 259 18.93 2.10 -3.74
C ASN A 259 18.26 2.72 -4.99
N LYS A 260 18.99 3.57 -5.71
CA LYS A 260 18.44 4.31 -6.86
C LYS A 260 18.39 3.41 -8.10
N THR A 261 17.34 2.63 -8.23
CA THR A 261 17.00 1.78 -9.38
C THR A 261 15.72 2.26 -10.04
N GLU A 262 15.47 1.86 -11.29
CA GLU A 262 14.22 2.17 -11.99
C GLU A 262 13.00 1.62 -11.25
N PHE A 263 13.10 0.40 -10.72
CA PHE A 263 12.06 -0.20 -9.89
C PHE A 263 11.77 0.64 -8.65
N ASN A 264 12.81 1.04 -7.91
CA ASN A 264 12.65 1.82 -6.69
C ASN A 264 12.15 3.27 -6.94
N ARG A 265 12.33 3.82 -8.15
CA ARG A 265 11.77 5.14 -8.52
C ARG A 265 10.24 5.14 -8.58
N SER A 266 9.62 3.98 -8.78
CA SER A 266 8.16 3.84 -8.83
C SER A 266 7.51 3.74 -7.45
N ARG A 267 8.30 3.49 -6.39
CA ARG A 267 7.79 3.35 -5.03
C ARG A 267 7.24 4.66 -4.48
N SER A 268 6.34 4.53 -3.52
CA SER A 268 5.71 5.69 -2.88
C SER A 268 6.53 6.24 -1.71
N GLU A 269 6.19 7.44 -1.32
CA GLU A 269 6.67 8.16 -0.14
C GLU A 269 6.17 7.56 1.20
N LEU A 270 5.63 6.35 1.21
CA LEU A 270 4.96 5.76 2.38
C LEU A 270 5.80 5.81 3.66
N LYS A 271 7.14 5.65 3.57
CA LYS A 271 8.03 5.77 4.74
C LYS A 271 8.09 7.18 5.34
N VAL A 272 7.88 8.21 4.54
CA VAL A 272 7.70 9.59 5.02
C VAL A 272 6.37 9.70 5.77
N VAL A 273 5.32 9.17 5.17
CA VAL A 273 3.96 9.22 5.73
C VAL A 273 3.88 8.46 7.05
N GLU A 274 4.40 7.23 7.11
CA GLU A 274 4.44 6.42 8.34
C GLU A 274 5.24 7.12 9.45
N ALA A 275 6.45 7.63 9.14
CA ALA A 275 7.29 8.32 10.11
C ALA A 275 6.60 9.57 10.67
N GLY A 276 6.06 10.42 9.78
CA GLY A 276 5.37 11.64 10.21
C GLY A 276 4.07 11.34 10.96
N TRP A 277 3.27 10.39 10.50
CA TRP A 277 2.06 9.99 11.21
C TRP A 277 2.35 9.55 12.65
N MET A 278 3.40 8.77 12.83
CA MET A 278 3.83 8.27 14.14
C MET A 278 4.72 9.26 14.92
N GLY A 279 4.94 10.48 14.43
CA GLY A 279 5.74 11.51 15.10
C GLY A 279 7.21 11.13 15.25
N LYS A 280 7.83 10.53 14.22
CA LYS A 280 9.23 10.10 14.21
C LYS A 280 10.06 10.98 13.29
N ALA A 281 11.33 11.23 13.64
CA ALA A 281 12.27 11.81 12.68
C ALA A 281 12.65 10.76 11.62
N LEU A 282 13.04 11.22 10.43
CA LEU A 282 13.37 10.37 9.30
C LEU A 282 14.76 10.68 8.76
N ILE A 283 15.55 9.62 8.52
CA ILE A 283 16.75 9.68 7.68
C ILE A 283 16.48 8.78 6.47
N CYS A 284 16.50 9.35 5.26
CA CYS A 284 16.14 8.64 4.02
C CYS A 284 17.18 8.82 2.93
N SER A 285 17.15 7.94 1.92
CA SER A 285 17.93 8.08 0.69
C SER A 285 17.50 9.28 -0.15
N ASP A 286 18.42 9.76 -1.00
CA ASP A 286 18.16 10.77 -2.02
C ASP A 286 17.31 10.20 -3.17
N MET A 287 16.01 10.01 -2.90
CA MET A 287 15.01 9.62 -3.89
C MET A 287 14.10 10.81 -4.20
N ASP A 288 13.68 10.93 -5.47
CA ASP A 288 12.90 12.09 -5.92
C ASP A 288 11.59 12.22 -5.12
N TYR A 289 10.87 11.11 -4.92
CA TYR A 289 9.65 11.09 -4.12
C TYR A 289 9.86 11.37 -2.61
N TYR A 290 11.07 11.23 -2.07
CA TYR A 290 11.36 11.70 -0.71
C TYR A 290 11.69 13.20 -0.70
N LYS A 291 12.43 13.70 -1.71
CA LYS A 291 12.77 15.12 -1.82
C LYS A 291 11.57 16.04 -1.98
N GLU A 292 10.48 15.55 -2.55
CA GLU A 292 9.22 16.29 -2.65
C GLU A 292 8.63 16.61 -1.26
N HIS A 293 8.93 15.80 -0.24
CA HIS A 293 8.33 15.89 1.07
C HIS A 293 9.31 16.23 2.19
N ILE A 294 10.59 15.90 2.01
CA ILE A 294 11.64 16.12 3.02
C ILE A 294 12.48 17.36 2.67
N LYS A 295 12.37 18.36 3.51
CA LYS A 295 13.29 19.51 3.54
C LYS A 295 14.46 19.14 4.44
N HIS A 296 15.63 18.88 3.83
CA HIS A 296 16.83 18.43 4.51
C HIS A 296 17.23 19.35 5.68
N GLY A 297 17.46 18.78 6.86
CA GLY A 297 17.80 19.50 8.08
C GLY A 297 16.62 20.15 8.81
N TYR A 298 15.43 20.15 8.23
CA TYR A 298 14.23 20.75 8.83
C TYR A 298 13.19 19.71 9.33
N ASN A 299 12.74 18.82 8.47
CA ASN A 299 11.77 17.77 8.83
C ASN A 299 12.29 16.35 8.56
N GLY A 300 13.57 16.22 8.23
CA GLY A 300 14.26 14.96 8.01
C GLY A 300 15.65 15.17 7.42
N PHE A 301 16.40 14.09 7.31
CA PHE A 301 17.69 14.10 6.62
C PHE A 301 17.64 13.25 5.35
N ILE A 302 18.20 13.78 4.27
CA ILE A 302 18.40 13.09 2.99
C ILE A 302 19.88 12.72 2.88
N VAL A 303 20.17 11.44 2.66
CA VAL A 303 21.51 10.91 2.46
C VAL A 303 21.78 10.75 0.98
N SER A 304 22.69 11.54 0.45
CA SER A 304 23.15 11.44 -0.94
C SER A 304 23.98 10.17 -1.15
N LYS A 305 23.87 9.55 -2.33
CA LYS A 305 24.70 8.40 -2.71
C LYS A 305 26.20 8.69 -2.64
N ALA A 306 26.60 9.93 -2.87
CA ALA A 306 28.00 10.38 -2.76
C ALA A 306 28.49 10.45 -1.31
N GLU A 307 27.60 10.47 -0.32
CA GLU A 307 27.92 10.57 1.10
C GLU A 307 27.89 9.21 1.79
N GLU A 308 28.88 8.37 1.55
CA GLU A 308 28.95 7.02 2.15
C GLU A 308 28.82 7.00 3.69
N SER A 309 29.25 8.06 4.37
CA SER A 309 29.12 8.23 5.81
C SER A 309 27.90 9.05 6.25
N GLY A 310 27.04 9.45 5.34
CA GLY A 310 25.89 10.31 5.65
C GLY A 310 24.93 9.70 6.67
N TRP A 311 24.66 8.41 6.57
CA TRP A 311 23.85 7.69 7.55
C TRP A 311 24.41 7.77 8.95
N TYR A 312 25.73 7.57 9.13
CA TYR A 312 26.40 7.71 10.41
C TYR A 312 26.36 9.16 10.91
N ARG A 313 26.73 10.13 10.04
CA ARG A 313 26.80 11.55 10.41
C ARG A 313 25.46 12.07 10.94
N TYR A 314 24.36 11.82 10.23
CA TYR A 314 23.04 12.28 10.64
C TYR A 314 22.50 11.50 11.84
N THR A 315 22.80 10.20 11.95
CA THR A 315 22.48 9.43 13.15
C THR A 315 23.17 10.03 14.37
N LYS A 316 24.50 10.29 14.29
CA LYS A 316 25.25 10.92 15.36
C LYS A 316 24.71 12.31 15.73
N GLN A 317 24.35 13.10 14.75
CA GLN A 317 23.77 14.42 14.99
C GLN A 317 22.44 14.33 15.77
N LEU A 318 21.55 13.42 15.39
CA LEU A 318 20.27 13.22 16.09
C LEU A 318 20.44 12.55 17.47
N ILE A 319 21.53 11.85 17.74
CA ILE A 319 21.86 11.36 19.09
C ILE A 319 22.27 12.51 20.00
N LEU A 320 23.10 13.42 19.49
CA LEU A 320 23.71 14.47 20.31
C LEU A 320 22.87 15.74 20.44
N ASP A 321 22.03 16.01 19.46
CA ASP A 321 21.18 17.20 19.40
C ASP A 321 19.70 16.82 19.59
N LYS A 322 19.24 16.96 20.83
CA LYS A 322 17.86 16.62 21.22
C LYS A 322 16.86 17.59 20.57
N ASP A 323 17.17 18.89 20.57
CA ASP A 323 16.25 19.93 20.10
C ASP A 323 16.02 19.81 18.59
N LEU A 324 17.09 19.53 17.84
CA LEU A 324 17.01 19.24 16.41
C LEU A 324 16.14 18.00 16.14
N ARG A 325 16.34 16.91 16.89
CA ARG A 325 15.57 15.67 16.73
C ARG A 325 14.09 15.89 17.00
N GLU A 326 13.75 16.51 18.13
CA GLU A 326 12.36 16.80 18.51
C GLU A 326 11.71 17.81 17.55
N GLY A 327 12.46 18.80 17.10
CA GLY A 327 12.02 19.74 16.06
C GLY A 327 11.70 19.01 14.74
N MET A 328 12.56 18.11 14.30
CA MET A 328 12.29 17.31 13.08
C MET A 328 11.07 16.41 13.22
N GLN A 329 10.89 15.75 14.36
CA GLN A 329 9.71 14.92 14.64
C GLN A 329 8.42 15.73 14.49
N LYS A 330 8.37 16.89 15.15
CA LYS A 330 7.23 17.82 15.10
C LYS A 330 6.97 18.31 13.67
N ASN A 331 8.00 18.80 13.00
CA ASN A 331 7.89 19.38 11.67
C ASN A 331 7.42 18.34 10.63
N LEU A 332 7.90 17.08 10.74
CA LEU A 332 7.47 16.01 9.84
C LEU A 332 6.03 15.59 10.14
N GLN A 333 5.67 15.49 11.41
CA GLN A 333 4.30 15.17 11.81
C GLN A 333 3.30 16.22 11.33
N GLU A 334 3.56 17.49 11.56
CA GLU A 334 2.72 18.60 11.09
C GLU A 334 2.58 18.58 9.56
N TYR A 335 3.70 18.34 8.85
CA TYR A 335 3.71 18.24 7.41
C TYR A 335 2.83 17.08 6.91
N VAL A 336 2.98 15.89 7.47
CA VAL A 336 2.24 14.69 7.04
C VAL A 336 0.76 14.82 7.36
N LEU A 337 0.41 15.24 8.57
CA LEU A 337 -0.99 15.42 8.97
C LEU A 337 -1.72 16.49 8.14
N LYS A 338 -0.99 17.48 7.60
CA LYS A 338 -1.54 18.50 6.72
C LYS A 338 -1.70 18.04 5.27
N ASN A 339 -0.72 17.29 4.73
CA ASN A 339 -0.63 17.03 3.28
C ASN A 339 -1.11 15.62 2.87
N PHE A 340 -1.31 14.72 3.83
CA PHE A 340 -1.76 13.35 3.60
C PHE A 340 -3.10 13.08 4.31
N GLN A 341 -4.13 13.83 3.87
CA GLN A 341 -5.48 13.72 4.41
C GLN A 341 -6.20 12.53 3.76
N PHE A 342 -6.44 11.46 4.54
CA PHE A 342 -7.11 10.26 4.02
C PHE A 342 -8.50 10.54 3.45
N PRO A 343 -9.34 11.48 3.98
CA PRO A 343 -10.64 11.75 3.38
C PRO A 343 -10.53 12.25 1.94
N GLU A 344 -9.59 13.15 1.65
CA GLU A 344 -9.37 13.69 0.31
C GLU A 344 -8.83 12.62 -0.65
N ILE A 345 -7.86 11.82 -0.20
CA ILE A 345 -7.22 10.77 -0.99
C ILE A 345 -8.23 9.66 -1.30
N PHE A 346 -9.01 9.23 -0.31
CA PHE A 346 -9.98 8.14 -0.49
C PHE A 346 -11.22 8.60 -1.24
N ALA A 347 -11.64 9.86 -1.07
CA ALA A 347 -12.71 10.45 -1.88
C ALA A 347 -12.34 10.46 -3.38
N LYS A 348 -11.06 10.68 -3.72
CA LYS A 348 -10.60 10.57 -5.11
C LYS A 348 -10.81 9.16 -5.68
N LYS A 349 -10.57 8.12 -4.87
CA LYS A 349 -10.81 6.72 -5.25
C LYS A 349 -12.31 6.43 -5.38
N ALA A 350 -13.12 6.87 -4.43
CA ALA A 350 -14.57 6.74 -4.46
C ALA A 350 -15.17 7.43 -5.71
N ASN A 351 -14.68 8.62 -6.06
CA ASN A 351 -15.10 9.33 -7.27
C ASN A 351 -14.75 8.56 -8.56
N LEU A 352 -13.59 7.87 -8.59
CA LEU A 352 -13.26 6.99 -9.72
C LEU A 352 -14.26 5.84 -9.82
N TYR A 353 -14.63 5.20 -8.71
CA TYR A 353 -15.61 4.13 -8.68
C TYR A 353 -17.00 4.62 -9.18
N LEU A 354 -17.42 5.79 -8.72
CA LEU A 354 -18.66 6.42 -9.18
C LEU A 354 -18.62 6.76 -10.68
N ARG A 355 -17.48 7.26 -11.18
CA ARG A 355 -17.30 7.53 -12.61
C ARG A 355 -17.39 6.24 -13.41
N ALA A 356 -16.64 5.21 -13.03
CA ALA A 356 -16.62 3.91 -13.70
C ALA A 356 -18.02 3.27 -13.72
N TYR A 357 -18.78 3.39 -12.63
CA TYR A 357 -20.15 2.92 -12.53
C TYR A 357 -21.10 3.68 -13.49
N ARG A 358 -21.05 5.01 -13.53
CA ARG A 358 -21.92 5.86 -14.36
C ARG A 358 -21.64 5.73 -15.86
N GLU A 359 -20.37 5.76 -16.26
CA GLU A 359 -19.96 5.68 -17.67
C GLU A 359 -20.34 4.35 -18.32
N ASN A 360 -20.60 3.33 -17.53
CA ASN A 360 -21.00 2.02 -18.04
C ASN A 360 -22.49 1.92 -18.43
N GLY A 361 -23.27 2.96 -18.24
CA GLY A 361 -24.72 2.87 -18.47
C GLY A 361 -25.38 1.77 -17.62
N MET A 362 -24.92 1.59 -16.39
CA MET A 362 -25.29 0.48 -15.50
C MET A 362 -26.80 0.45 -15.18
N GLU A 363 -27.51 1.55 -15.38
CA GLU A 363 -28.98 1.55 -15.35
C GLU A 363 -29.54 0.60 -16.42
N ASN A 364 -28.91 0.53 -17.59
CA ASN A 364 -29.29 -0.39 -18.67
C ASN A 364 -28.85 -1.84 -18.41
N ARG A 365 -27.78 -2.06 -17.61
CA ARG A 365 -27.30 -3.41 -17.28
C ARG A 365 -28.33 -4.18 -16.48
N ILE A 366 -28.92 -3.58 -15.45
CA ILE A 366 -29.97 -4.21 -14.63
C ILE A 366 -31.14 -4.57 -15.53
N GLN A 367 -31.53 -3.66 -16.42
CA GLN A 367 -32.61 -3.94 -17.37
C GLN A 367 -32.23 -5.07 -18.31
N ASN A 368 -31.05 -5.11 -18.87
CA ASN A 368 -30.56 -6.20 -19.71
C ASN A 368 -30.51 -7.56 -18.98
N LEU A 369 -30.15 -7.56 -17.70
CA LEU A 369 -30.13 -8.79 -16.89
C LEU A 369 -31.55 -9.30 -16.59
N ILE A 370 -32.50 -8.38 -16.43
CA ILE A 370 -33.92 -8.69 -16.29
C ILE A 370 -34.47 -9.24 -17.61
N ASP A 371 -34.20 -8.52 -18.71
CA ASP A 371 -34.73 -8.85 -20.06
C ASP A 371 -34.19 -10.19 -20.56
N ASN A 372 -32.95 -10.53 -20.16
CA ASN A 372 -32.29 -11.83 -20.47
C ASN A 372 -32.65 -12.94 -19.48
N GLY A 373 -33.51 -12.68 -18.46
CA GLY A 373 -33.92 -13.66 -17.47
C GLY A 373 -32.82 -14.10 -16.49
N THR A 374 -31.71 -13.35 -16.43
CA THR A 374 -30.56 -13.65 -15.55
C THR A 374 -30.87 -13.28 -14.10
N ILE A 375 -31.70 -12.26 -13.88
CA ILE A 375 -32.24 -11.86 -12.58
C ILE A 375 -33.74 -11.59 -12.71
N SER A 376 -34.52 -11.99 -11.69
CA SER A 376 -35.93 -11.64 -11.58
C SER A 376 -36.10 -10.59 -10.48
N ILE A 377 -36.76 -9.47 -10.81
CA ILE A 377 -37.22 -8.54 -9.77
C ILE A 377 -38.53 -9.10 -9.24
N THR A 378 -38.58 -9.64 -8.06
CA THR A 378 -39.81 -9.81 -7.29
C THR A 378 -40.16 -8.46 -6.71
N GLU A 379 -41.27 -7.88 -7.16
CA GLU A 379 -41.84 -6.68 -6.53
C GLU A 379 -42.11 -6.98 -5.04
N PRO A 380 -41.66 -6.16 -4.11
CA PRO A 380 -42.03 -6.34 -2.71
C PRO A 380 -43.51 -6.00 -2.53
N GLY A 381 -44.34 -7.04 -2.34
CA GLY A 381 -45.65 -6.92 -1.74
C GLY A 381 -46.84 -6.61 -2.70
N ALA A 382 -47.23 -7.59 -3.50
CA ALA A 382 -48.65 -7.79 -3.72
C ALA A 382 -49.21 -8.49 -2.47
N THR A 383 -49.72 -7.73 -1.52
CA THR A 383 -50.56 -8.27 -0.45
C THR A 383 -51.79 -8.90 -1.10
N THR A 384 -51.89 -10.21 -1.06
CA THR A 384 -53.15 -10.90 -1.31
C THR A 384 -54.13 -10.47 -0.24
N GLU A 385 -55.14 -9.66 -0.61
CA GLU A 385 -56.31 -9.42 0.24
C GLU A 385 -56.91 -10.79 0.64
N PRO A 386 -57.29 -10.98 1.87
CA PRO A 386 -58.00 -12.17 2.26
C PRO A 386 -59.39 -12.11 1.63
N THR A 387 -59.75 -13.04 0.78
CA THR A 387 -61.08 -13.30 0.31
C THR A 387 -61.98 -13.61 1.51
N GLU A 388 -62.92 -12.67 1.79
CA GLU A 388 -63.99 -12.91 2.76
C GLU A 388 -64.79 -14.14 2.34
N GLY A 389 -64.76 -15.16 3.20
CA GLY A 389 -65.60 -16.32 3.09
C GLY A 389 -67.05 -15.95 3.40
N SER A 390 -67.90 -16.06 2.40
CA SER A 390 -69.32 -16.05 2.58
C SER A 390 -69.77 -17.26 3.41
N THR A 391 -70.27 -16.96 4.61
CA THR A 391 -71.15 -17.90 5.37
C THR A 391 -72.52 -17.91 4.76
N GLU A 392 -72.95 -19.05 4.28
CA GLU A 392 -74.38 -19.40 4.20
C GLU A 392 -74.63 -20.81 4.68
N ALA A 393 -75.65 -20.86 5.61
CA ALA A 393 -76.50 -21.97 6.12
C ALA A 393 -75.87 -23.06 6.96
#